data_342ea1ccca6b56e62c08e9cb3cf496b6
#
_entry.id   342ea1ccca6b56e62c08e9cb3cf496b6
#
_cell.length_a   1.000
_cell.length_b   1.000
_cell.length_c   1.000
_cell.angle_alpha   90.00
_cell.angle_beta   90.00
_cell.angle_gamma   90.00
#
_symmetry.space_group_name_H-M   'P 1'
#
loop_
_entity.id
_entity.type
_entity.pdbx_description
1 polymer ?
#
loop_
_entity_poly.entity_id
_entity_poly.type
_entity_poly.pdbx_seq_one_letter_code
_entity_poly.pdbx_strand_id
1 'polypeptide(L)'
;MAKVLNTFLKSKMNKDLDARIVPNGEYRDALNVQVSKSEGSEVGVLENVLGNIPVISLALAGSLKCIGNFADEINSTVYLFLTNNSSNQSYDPNADHYVVAFNTLSQSSVILLKGSFLNFSKQNLITGVNILEGLLFWTDNLNQP
;
A
#
# COMPACT_ATOMS: atom_id res chain seq x y z
N MET A 1 46.91 -6.37 -0.82
CA MET A 1 45.81 -7.17 -0.22
C MET A 1 44.85 -7.57 -1.32
N ALA A 2 44.56 -8.85 -1.48
CA ALA A 2 43.53 -9.31 -2.43
C ALA A 2 42.16 -8.88 -1.91
N LYS A 3 41.40 -8.18 -2.73
CA LYS A 3 40.01 -7.77 -2.41
C LYS A 3 39.12 -8.98 -2.63
N VAL A 4 38.55 -9.52 -1.57
CA VAL A 4 37.54 -10.58 -1.69
C VAL A 4 36.22 -9.91 -2.03
N LEU A 5 35.70 -10.21 -3.20
CA LEU A 5 34.40 -9.74 -3.65
C LEU A 5 33.38 -10.87 -3.48
N ASN A 6 32.42 -10.67 -2.60
CA ASN A 6 31.29 -11.60 -2.46
C ASN A 6 30.16 -11.16 -3.40
N THR A 7 29.78 -12.03 -4.31
CA THR A 7 28.62 -11.80 -5.19
C THR A 7 27.53 -12.78 -4.89
N PHE A 8 26.28 -12.33 -4.92
CA PHE A 8 25.09 -13.14 -4.58
C PHE A 8 24.25 -13.48 -5.81
N LEU A 9 24.91 -13.80 -6.89
CA LEU A 9 24.29 -14.05 -8.21
C LEU A 9 23.25 -15.18 -8.22
N LYS A 10 23.37 -16.15 -7.32
CA LYS A 10 22.37 -17.23 -7.23
C LYS A 10 21.06 -16.80 -6.58
N SER A 11 21.05 -15.66 -5.87
CA SER A 11 19.87 -15.11 -5.19
C SER A 11 19.12 -16.13 -4.32
N LYS A 12 19.84 -17.12 -3.75
CA LYS A 12 19.25 -18.19 -2.95
C LYS A 12 19.61 -18.05 -1.48
N MET A 13 18.59 -18.09 -0.64
CA MET A 13 18.75 -18.13 0.82
C MET A 13 18.83 -19.58 1.32
N ASN A 14 19.84 -19.89 2.14
CA ASN A 14 20.14 -21.22 2.61
C ASN A 14 20.26 -21.24 4.14
N LYS A 15 19.11 -21.29 4.83
CA LYS A 15 19.03 -21.20 6.30
C LYS A 15 19.55 -22.46 7.01
N ASP A 16 19.45 -23.61 6.38
CA ASP A 16 19.69 -24.90 7.01
C ASP A 16 21.16 -25.28 7.05
N LEU A 17 22.00 -24.64 6.23
CA LEU A 17 23.42 -24.94 6.18
C LEU A 17 24.22 -24.14 7.23
N ASP A 18 25.28 -24.79 7.76
CA ASP A 18 26.29 -24.09 8.55
C ASP A 18 26.92 -22.96 7.71
N ALA A 19 27.20 -21.81 8.34
CA ALA A 19 27.74 -20.63 7.65
C ALA A 19 29.02 -20.90 6.88
N ARG A 20 29.81 -21.91 7.29
CA ARG A 20 31.09 -22.27 6.66
C ARG A 20 30.95 -23.06 5.37
N ILE A 21 29.77 -23.68 5.15
CA ILE A 21 29.52 -24.54 3.98
C ILE A 21 28.47 -23.94 3.02
N VAL A 22 28.01 -22.72 3.29
CA VAL A 22 27.12 -22.00 2.35
C VAL A 22 27.88 -21.80 1.03
N PRO A 23 27.33 -22.27 -0.10
CA PRO A 23 27.98 -22.12 -1.39
C PRO A 23 28.18 -20.66 -1.78
N ASN A 24 29.27 -20.37 -2.49
CA ASN A 24 29.50 -19.02 -3.00
C ASN A 24 28.34 -18.58 -3.93
N GLY A 25 27.89 -17.35 -3.76
CA GLY A 25 26.73 -16.80 -4.47
C GLY A 25 25.38 -17.03 -3.79
N GLU A 26 25.35 -17.71 -2.65
CA GLU A 26 24.19 -17.89 -1.79
C GLU A 26 24.41 -17.14 -0.46
N TYR A 27 23.34 -16.88 0.29
CA TYR A 27 23.38 -16.22 1.61
C TYR A 27 22.54 -17.00 2.63
N ARG A 28 22.91 -16.87 3.91
CA ARG A 28 22.26 -17.62 4.98
C ARG A 28 20.98 -16.95 5.47
N ASP A 29 21.02 -15.64 5.60
CA ASP A 29 19.89 -14.86 6.07
C ASP A 29 19.93 -13.45 5.47
N ALA A 30 18.76 -12.92 5.17
CA ALA A 30 18.59 -11.58 4.68
C ALA A 30 17.15 -11.11 4.91
N LEU A 31 16.98 -9.85 5.30
CA LEU A 31 15.69 -9.23 5.53
C LEU A 31 15.62 -7.93 4.71
N ASN A 32 14.54 -7.78 3.93
CA ASN A 32 14.30 -6.59 3.12
C ASN A 32 15.45 -6.25 2.17
N VAL A 33 16.04 -7.26 1.54
CA VAL A 33 17.08 -7.08 0.53
C VAL A 33 16.69 -7.72 -0.79
N GLN A 34 17.21 -7.17 -1.86
CA GLN A 34 17.16 -7.73 -3.20
C GLN A 34 18.58 -7.86 -3.75
N VAL A 35 18.74 -8.75 -4.73
CA VAL A 35 19.99 -8.88 -5.46
C VAL A 35 19.86 -8.09 -6.75
N SER A 36 20.77 -7.12 -6.95
CA SER A 36 20.78 -6.32 -8.17
C SER A 36 21.01 -7.20 -9.39
N LYS A 37 20.13 -7.08 -10.37
CA LYS A 37 20.18 -7.79 -11.67
C LYS A 37 20.41 -6.83 -12.83
N SER A 38 20.62 -5.54 -12.55
CA SER A 38 20.88 -4.55 -13.58
C SER A 38 22.20 -4.81 -14.29
N GLU A 39 22.25 -4.50 -15.57
CA GLU A 39 23.49 -4.58 -16.34
C GLU A 39 24.48 -3.51 -15.82
N GLY A 40 25.68 -3.92 -15.48
CA GLY A 40 26.72 -3.03 -14.97
C GLY A 40 27.65 -3.70 -13.96
N SER A 41 28.48 -2.89 -13.31
CA SER A 41 29.48 -3.35 -12.32
C SER A 41 28.86 -3.82 -10.98
N GLU A 42 27.57 -3.64 -10.79
CA GLU A 42 26.85 -3.91 -9.53
C GLU A 42 25.98 -5.17 -9.56
N VAL A 43 26.11 -5.99 -10.61
CA VAL A 43 25.36 -7.25 -10.72
C VAL A 43 25.75 -8.20 -9.59
N GLY A 44 24.75 -8.73 -8.88
CA GLY A 44 24.94 -9.62 -7.74
C GLY A 44 25.23 -8.93 -6.41
N VAL A 45 25.13 -7.62 -6.33
CA VAL A 45 25.21 -6.87 -5.06
C VAL A 45 23.90 -6.99 -4.31
N LEU A 46 23.96 -7.14 -2.99
CA LEU A 46 22.80 -7.02 -2.11
C LEU A 46 22.50 -5.55 -1.86
N GLU A 47 21.28 -5.17 -2.15
CA GLU A 47 20.76 -3.83 -1.89
C GLU A 47 19.46 -3.89 -1.09
N ASN A 48 19.14 -2.85 -0.35
CA ASN A 48 17.89 -2.79 0.37
C ASN A 48 16.72 -2.66 -0.61
N VAL A 49 15.64 -3.40 -0.36
CA VAL A 49 14.38 -3.16 -1.06
C VAL A 49 13.91 -1.75 -0.72
N LEU A 50 13.62 -0.97 -1.73
CA LEU A 50 13.06 0.36 -1.54
C LEU A 50 11.74 0.25 -0.78
N GLY A 51 11.64 0.98 0.32
CA GLY A 51 10.40 1.10 1.08
C GLY A 51 9.33 1.86 0.31
N ASN A 52 8.11 1.83 0.85
CA ASN A 52 7.02 2.64 0.32
C ASN A 52 7.35 4.13 0.48
N ILE A 53 7.23 4.87 -0.62
CA ILE A 53 7.38 6.32 -0.60
C ILE A 53 5.98 6.92 -0.38
N PRO A 54 5.81 7.83 0.60
CA PRO A 54 4.54 8.54 0.75
C PRO A 54 4.32 9.42 -0.48
N VAL A 55 3.28 9.10 -1.25
CA VAL A 55 2.94 9.83 -2.49
C VAL A 55 2.10 11.07 -2.20
N ILE A 56 1.30 11.01 -1.13
CA ILE A 56 0.41 12.08 -0.73
C ILE A 56 0.27 12.15 0.79
N SER A 57 0.18 13.36 1.31
CA SER A 57 -0.25 13.63 2.67
C SER A 57 -1.61 14.32 2.61
N LEU A 58 -2.65 13.62 3.03
CA LEU A 58 -3.97 14.20 3.17
C LEU A 58 -4.03 14.94 4.51
N ALA A 59 -4.10 16.26 4.48
CA ALA A 59 -4.28 17.11 5.68
C ALA A 59 -5.74 17.03 6.18
N LEU A 60 -6.18 15.81 6.55
CA LEU A 60 -7.53 15.55 7.04
C LEU A 60 -7.54 15.47 8.56
N ALA A 61 -8.64 15.89 9.17
CA ALA A 61 -8.80 15.84 10.61
C ALA A 61 -9.04 14.41 11.12
N GLY A 62 -8.56 14.13 12.33
CA GLY A 62 -8.82 12.88 13.03
C GLY A 62 -7.86 11.72 12.70
N SER A 63 -7.96 10.66 13.50
CA SER A 63 -7.21 9.40 13.28
C SER A 63 -7.95 8.52 12.28
N LEU A 64 -7.79 8.82 11.00
CA LEU A 64 -8.49 8.14 9.91
C LEU A 64 -7.90 6.77 9.62
N LYS A 65 -8.77 5.82 9.27
CA LYS A 65 -8.44 4.52 8.69
C LYS A 65 -9.01 4.46 7.28
N CYS A 66 -8.22 3.98 6.34
CA CYS A 66 -8.72 3.59 5.03
C CYS A 66 -9.46 2.25 5.17
N ILE A 67 -10.75 2.25 4.82
CA ILE A 67 -11.63 1.08 4.90
C ILE A 67 -11.92 0.45 3.54
N GLY A 68 -11.50 1.09 2.47
CA GLY A 68 -11.59 0.58 1.11
C GLY A 68 -10.88 1.49 0.13
N ASN A 69 -10.48 0.91 -0.98
CA ASN A 69 -9.90 1.63 -2.10
C ASN A 69 -10.34 0.99 -3.42
N PHE A 70 -10.31 1.78 -4.48
CA PHE A 70 -10.58 1.32 -5.84
C PHE A 70 -9.68 2.09 -6.82
N ALA A 71 -9.01 1.37 -7.70
CA ALA A 71 -8.16 1.96 -8.73
C ALA A 71 -8.90 1.98 -10.07
N ASP A 72 -9.13 3.16 -10.60
CA ASP A 72 -9.59 3.39 -11.97
C ASP A 72 -8.36 3.61 -12.86
N GLU A 73 -7.94 2.56 -13.54
CA GLU A 73 -6.76 2.57 -14.40
C GLU A 73 -6.96 3.47 -15.62
N ILE A 74 -8.21 3.56 -16.14
CA ILE A 74 -8.54 4.36 -17.33
C ILE A 74 -8.28 5.85 -17.06
N ASN A 75 -8.72 6.34 -15.91
CA ASN A 75 -8.60 7.74 -15.52
C ASN A 75 -7.38 7.99 -14.59
N SER A 76 -6.52 6.99 -14.37
CA SER A 76 -5.36 7.06 -13.48
C SER A 76 -5.70 7.62 -12.10
N THR A 77 -6.84 7.20 -11.55
CA THR A 77 -7.39 7.72 -10.31
C THR A 77 -7.61 6.61 -9.28
N VAL A 78 -7.21 6.85 -8.04
CA VAL A 78 -7.47 5.96 -6.92
C VAL A 78 -8.49 6.62 -6.00
N TYR A 79 -9.59 5.92 -5.75
CA TYR A 79 -10.63 6.32 -4.80
C TYR A 79 -10.33 5.71 -3.44
N LEU A 80 -10.38 6.53 -2.40
CA LEU A 80 -10.08 6.14 -1.02
C LEU A 80 -11.28 6.42 -0.14
N PHE A 81 -11.69 5.46 0.67
CA PHE A 81 -12.77 5.57 1.65
C PHE A 81 -12.17 5.61 3.04
N LEU A 82 -12.38 6.72 3.75
CA LEU A 82 -11.69 7.01 5.01
C LEU A 82 -12.70 7.29 6.12
N THR A 83 -12.41 6.80 7.33
CA THR A 83 -13.23 7.09 8.52
C THR A 83 -12.40 7.05 9.80
N ASN A 84 -12.78 7.85 10.78
CA ASN A 84 -12.31 7.77 12.17
C ASN A 84 -13.29 7.03 13.09
N ASN A 85 -14.49 6.68 12.62
CA ASN A 85 -15.50 5.97 13.41
C ASN A 85 -15.06 4.55 13.75
N SER A 86 -14.97 4.24 15.04
CA SER A 86 -14.62 2.90 15.54
C SER A 86 -15.83 2.04 15.89
N SER A 87 -17.02 2.63 15.95
CA SER A 87 -18.29 1.90 16.16
C SER A 87 -18.66 1.09 14.92
N ASN A 88 -19.25 -0.09 15.11
CA ASN A 88 -19.68 -0.93 14.00
C ASN A 88 -21.20 -0.95 13.78
N GLN A 89 -21.97 -0.25 14.61
CA GLN A 89 -23.44 -0.28 14.53
C GLN A 89 -24.11 1.03 14.92
N SER A 90 -23.36 2.03 15.35
CA SER A 90 -23.93 3.28 15.83
C SER A 90 -23.49 4.44 14.95
N TYR A 91 -24.47 5.20 14.49
CA TYR A 91 -24.22 6.49 13.86
C TYR A 91 -23.54 7.43 14.86
N ASP A 92 -22.42 8.00 14.48
CA ASP A 92 -21.72 9.03 15.25
C ASP A 92 -21.73 10.34 14.47
N PRO A 93 -22.49 11.35 14.91
CA PRO A 93 -22.59 12.65 14.23
C PRO A 93 -21.26 13.43 14.25
N ASN A 94 -20.33 13.07 15.13
CA ASN A 94 -19.03 13.71 15.25
C ASN A 94 -17.92 12.97 14.49
N ALA A 95 -18.25 11.85 13.88
CA ALA A 95 -17.27 11.10 13.09
C ALA A 95 -17.01 11.79 11.76
N ASP A 96 -15.74 11.76 11.36
CA ASP A 96 -15.31 12.25 10.06
C ASP A 96 -15.25 11.09 9.07
N HIS A 97 -15.95 11.25 7.96
CA HIS A 97 -15.95 10.32 6.86
C HIS A 97 -15.62 11.05 5.57
N TYR A 98 -14.81 10.44 4.73
CA TYR A 98 -14.37 11.00 3.46
C TYR A 98 -14.38 9.99 2.35
N VAL A 99 -14.75 10.44 1.15
CA VAL A 99 -14.42 9.77 -0.11
C VAL A 99 -13.48 10.71 -0.85
N VAL A 100 -12.27 10.24 -1.13
CA VAL A 100 -11.20 11.03 -1.74
C VAL A 100 -10.80 10.39 -3.06
N ALA A 101 -10.71 11.19 -4.11
CA ALA A 101 -10.09 10.80 -5.37
C ALA A 101 -8.65 11.31 -5.41
N PHE A 102 -7.71 10.43 -5.71
CA PHE A 102 -6.30 10.75 -5.91
C PHE A 102 -5.91 10.42 -7.35
N ASN A 103 -5.48 11.43 -8.09
CA ASN A 103 -4.98 11.23 -9.45
C ASN A 103 -3.47 10.93 -9.40
N THR A 104 -3.07 9.78 -9.93
CA THR A 104 -1.70 9.28 -9.86
C THR A 104 -0.73 10.00 -10.80
N LEU A 105 -1.24 10.58 -11.88
CA LEU A 105 -0.43 11.32 -12.85
C LEU A 105 -0.11 12.73 -12.36
N SER A 106 -1.15 13.46 -11.91
CA SER A 106 -0.99 14.84 -11.42
C SER A 106 -0.56 14.89 -9.96
N GLN A 107 -0.57 13.76 -9.26
CA GLN A 107 -0.29 13.63 -7.82
C GLN A 107 -1.16 14.58 -6.97
N SER A 108 -2.38 14.79 -7.38
CA SER A 108 -3.34 15.68 -6.72
C SER A 108 -4.51 14.90 -6.14
N SER A 109 -5.10 15.40 -5.06
CA SER A 109 -6.27 14.81 -4.42
C SER A 109 -7.42 15.79 -4.34
N VAL A 110 -8.62 15.23 -4.46
CA VAL A 110 -9.89 15.96 -4.31
C VAL A 110 -10.78 15.20 -3.36
N ILE A 111 -11.36 15.90 -2.38
CA ILE A 111 -12.41 15.34 -1.53
C ILE A 111 -13.70 15.36 -2.33
N LEU A 112 -14.22 14.19 -2.68
CA LEU A 112 -15.48 14.06 -3.40
C LEU A 112 -16.67 14.21 -2.46
N LEU A 113 -16.60 13.53 -1.32
CA LEU A 113 -17.65 13.55 -0.30
C LEU A 113 -17.04 13.69 1.09
N LYS A 114 -17.69 14.47 1.95
CA LYS A 114 -17.38 14.58 3.36
C LYS A 114 -18.67 14.74 4.14
N GLY A 115 -18.88 13.94 5.17
CA GLY A 115 -20.00 14.12 6.07
C GLY A 115 -20.36 12.89 6.87
N SER A 116 -21.05 13.13 7.99
CA SER A 116 -21.52 12.06 8.89
C SER A 116 -22.59 11.15 8.24
N PHE A 117 -23.26 11.62 7.19
CA PHE A 117 -24.25 10.84 6.43
C PHE A 117 -23.67 9.61 5.76
N LEU A 118 -22.35 9.58 5.50
CA LEU A 118 -21.67 8.40 4.95
C LEU A 118 -21.66 7.22 5.92
N ASN A 119 -21.76 7.48 7.21
CA ASN A 119 -21.87 6.49 8.29
C ASN A 119 -20.92 5.29 8.17
N PHE A 120 -19.70 5.53 7.72
CA PHE A 120 -18.68 4.47 7.59
C PHE A 120 -18.21 3.98 8.96
N SER A 121 -17.72 2.74 9.02
CA SER A 121 -17.13 2.17 10.21
C SER A 121 -15.77 1.55 9.91
N LYS A 122 -14.82 1.69 10.84
CA LYS A 122 -13.50 1.03 10.74
C LYS A 122 -13.57 -0.50 10.71
N GLN A 123 -14.70 -1.08 11.11
CA GLN A 123 -14.91 -2.53 11.16
C GLN A 123 -15.54 -3.07 9.87
N ASN A 124 -16.27 -2.24 9.15
CA ASN A 124 -16.94 -2.63 7.92
C ASN A 124 -16.12 -2.14 6.72
N LEU A 125 -15.43 -3.07 6.07
CA LEU A 125 -14.60 -2.75 4.92
C LEU A 125 -15.44 -2.65 3.65
N ILE A 126 -15.11 -1.68 2.81
CA ILE A 126 -15.68 -1.51 1.48
C ILE A 126 -14.88 -2.40 0.53
N THR A 127 -15.49 -3.48 0.09
CA THR A 127 -14.88 -4.48 -0.81
C THR A 127 -15.48 -4.48 -2.20
N GLY A 128 -16.73 -4.00 -2.34
CA GLY A 128 -17.39 -3.86 -3.62
C GLY A 128 -17.42 -2.40 -4.04
N VAL A 129 -16.66 -2.05 -5.08
CA VAL A 129 -16.65 -0.72 -5.68
C VAL A 129 -16.68 -0.86 -7.18
N ASN A 130 -17.47 -0.03 -7.86
CA ASN A 130 -17.53 0.03 -9.31
C ASN A 130 -17.79 1.46 -9.80
N ILE A 131 -17.37 1.75 -11.01
CA ILE A 131 -17.71 2.99 -11.72
C ILE A 131 -18.53 2.63 -12.95
N LEU A 132 -19.69 3.23 -13.06
CA LEU A 132 -20.58 3.09 -14.20
C LEU A 132 -21.05 4.49 -14.62
N GLU A 133 -20.83 4.83 -15.89
CA GLU A 133 -21.24 6.11 -16.48
C GLU A 133 -20.80 7.35 -15.66
N GLY A 134 -19.61 7.28 -15.06
CA GLY A 134 -19.06 8.36 -14.24
C GLY A 134 -19.60 8.44 -12.81
N LEU A 135 -20.46 7.51 -12.41
CA LEU A 135 -20.96 7.37 -11.05
C LEU A 135 -20.17 6.32 -10.29
N LEU A 136 -19.76 6.65 -9.07
CA LEU A 136 -19.04 5.75 -8.16
C LEU A 136 -20.06 5.03 -7.26
N PHE A 137 -20.09 3.70 -7.35
CA PHE A 137 -20.93 2.82 -6.54
C PHE A 137 -20.06 2.03 -5.57
N TRP A 138 -20.52 1.84 -4.33
CA TRP A 138 -19.84 1.01 -3.34
C TRP A 138 -20.83 0.34 -2.40
N THR A 139 -20.35 -0.71 -1.74
CA THR A 139 -21.08 -1.42 -0.67
C THR A 139 -20.18 -1.56 0.55
N ASP A 140 -20.67 -1.18 1.72
CA ASP A 140 -19.95 -1.24 3.00
C ASP A 140 -20.49 -2.30 3.96
N ASN A 141 -21.52 -3.01 3.56
CA ASN A 141 -22.19 -4.04 4.38
C ASN A 141 -22.68 -3.52 5.76
N LEU A 142 -22.89 -2.24 5.89
CA LEU A 142 -23.40 -1.57 7.09
C LEU A 142 -24.65 -0.75 6.77
N ASN A 143 -24.59 0.07 5.74
CA ASN A 143 -25.67 0.94 5.32
C ASN A 143 -26.52 0.23 4.25
N GLN A 144 -27.81 0.54 4.23
CA GLN A 144 -28.67 0.10 3.13
C GLN A 144 -28.34 0.89 1.86
N PRO A 145 -28.33 0.22 0.70
CA PRO A 145 -28.09 0.88 -0.59
C PRO A 145 -29.20 1.86 -0.96
#